data_7a5ec71cbbe580ba533cf4cd563969d5
#
_entry.id   7a5ec71cbbe580ba533cf4cd563969d5
#
_cell.length_a   1.000
_cell.length_b   1.000
_cell.length_c   1.000
_cell.angle_alpha   90.00
_cell.angle_beta   90.00
_cell.angle_gamma   90.00
#
_symmetry.space_group_name_H-M   'P 1'
#
loop_
_entity.id
_entity.type
_entity.pdbx_description
1 polymer ?
#
loop_
_entity_poly.entity_id
_entity_poly.type
_entity_poly.pdbx_seq_one_letter_code
_entity_poly.pdbx_strand_id
1 'polypeptide(L)'
;EKTADCFDAEMAKNADLITQVRCYADIEKNIAEGKMSAMLTVEDGVPLEGKLERLDAMYARGVRLITLTWNHENSLGFPNKTAPDKGLKPFGIEALARMNELGIIADSSHMSDAGFWDLVKYSKKPFVASHSDAKALCNIYRNLTDDMLRALASKGGVTGLNFEAAFLVEHTNYTRVEDLVRHARHIADVAGVETVALGSDFDGISATLEFKDCAGLPMLEEGLNKVFTAREVDLITHGNALRVIKDCIG
;
A
#
# COMPACT_ATOMS: atom_id res chain seq x y z
N GLU A 1 -5.09 9.19 -17.68
CA GLU A 1 -5.74 8.48 -18.81
C GLU A 1 -4.76 7.56 -19.54
N LYS A 2 -3.68 8.06 -20.14
CA LYS A 2 -2.73 7.23 -20.92
C LYS A 2 -2.19 6.00 -20.18
N THR A 3 -1.86 6.12 -18.89
CA THR A 3 -1.37 5.00 -18.08
C THR A 3 -2.45 3.94 -17.90
N ALA A 4 -3.71 4.35 -17.64
CA ALA A 4 -4.83 3.43 -17.53
C ALA A 4 -5.17 2.78 -18.88
N ASP A 5 -5.02 3.50 -20.00
CA ASP A 5 -5.19 2.93 -21.34
C ASP A 5 -4.11 1.87 -21.65
N CYS A 6 -2.87 2.11 -21.22
CA CYS A 6 -1.79 1.13 -21.30
C CYS A 6 -2.09 -0.11 -20.44
N PHE A 7 -2.56 0.08 -19.21
CA PHE A 7 -2.98 -1.02 -18.34
C PHE A 7 -4.06 -1.87 -19.00
N ASP A 8 -5.13 -1.25 -19.55
CA ASP A 8 -6.22 -1.99 -20.24
C ASP A 8 -5.69 -2.77 -21.44
N ALA A 9 -4.78 -2.17 -22.22
CA ALA A 9 -4.18 -2.84 -23.37
C ALA A 9 -3.34 -4.05 -22.96
N GLU A 10 -2.54 -3.95 -21.89
CA GLU A 10 -1.75 -5.07 -21.37
C GLU A 10 -2.63 -6.16 -20.76
N MET A 11 -3.73 -5.80 -20.05
CA MET A 11 -4.70 -6.79 -19.55
C MET A 11 -5.38 -7.55 -20.70
N ALA A 12 -5.76 -6.86 -21.76
CA ALA A 12 -6.36 -7.49 -22.94
C ALA A 12 -5.39 -8.44 -23.68
N LYS A 13 -4.13 -8.01 -23.81
CA LYS A 13 -3.07 -8.76 -24.50
C LYS A 13 -2.69 -10.05 -23.75
N ASN A 14 -2.73 -10.04 -22.42
CA ASN A 14 -2.27 -11.11 -21.55
C ASN A 14 -3.44 -11.77 -20.78
N ALA A 15 -4.66 -11.75 -21.32
CA ALA A 15 -5.86 -12.19 -20.63
C ALA A 15 -5.90 -13.69 -20.27
N ASP A 16 -5.01 -14.48 -20.85
CA ASP A 16 -4.77 -15.89 -20.52
C ASP A 16 -3.94 -16.07 -19.22
N LEU A 17 -3.12 -15.07 -18.86
CA LEU A 17 -2.21 -15.11 -17.72
C LEU A 17 -2.66 -14.25 -16.54
N ILE A 18 -3.26 -13.07 -16.80
CA ILE A 18 -3.57 -12.06 -15.80
C ILE A 18 -4.86 -11.32 -16.17
N THR A 19 -5.68 -10.99 -15.16
CA THR A 19 -6.89 -10.17 -15.37
C THR A 19 -7.01 -9.09 -14.31
N GLN A 20 -7.65 -7.97 -14.70
CA GLN A 20 -7.99 -6.90 -13.77
C GLN A 20 -9.02 -7.40 -12.75
N VAL A 21 -8.82 -7.03 -11.49
CA VAL A 21 -9.78 -7.25 -10.41
C VAL A 21 -10.47 -5.96 -10.00
N ARG A 22 -11.78 -6.03 -9.79
CA ARG A 22 -12.66 -4.93 -9.38
C ARG A 22 -13.43 -5.22 -8.11
N CYS A 23 -13.49 -6.50 -7.71
CA CYS A 23 -14.04 -6.99 -6.45
C CYS A 23 -13.25 -8.21 -5.99
N TYR A 24 -13.46 -8.64 -4.75
CA TYR A 24 -12.73 -9.79 -4.20
C TYR A 24 -13.06 -11.11 -4.93
N ALA A 25 -14.30 -11.26 -5.41
CA ALA A 25 -14.69 -12.44 -6.18
C ALA A 25 -13.90 -12.63 -7.48
N ASP A 26 -13.41 -11.54 -8.09
CA ASP A 26 -12.52 -11.62 -9.27
C ASP A 26 -11.19 -12.31 -8.91
N ILE A 27 -10.67 -12.05 -7.70
CA ILE A 27 -9.43 -12.69 -7.21
C ILE A 27 -9.67 -14.20 -7.02
N GLU A 28 -10.77 -14.58 -6.36
CA GLU A 28 -11.11 -15.98 -6.15
C GLU A 28 -11.28 -16.74 -7.49
N LYS A 29 -11.92 -16.10 -8.46
CA LYS A 29 -12.06 -16.64 -9.81
C LYS A 29 -10.70 -16.82 -10.49
N ASN A 30 -9.82 -15.80 -10.44
CA ASN A 30 -8.51 -15.86 -11.07
C ASN A 30 -7.65 -16.97 -10.45
N ILE A 31 -7.68 -17.12 -9.12
CA ILE A 31 -6.99 -18.23 -8.43
C ILE A 31 -7.51 -19.58 -8.93
N ALA A 32 -8.83 -19.76 -9.05
CA ALA A 32 -9.43 -21.00 -9.54
C ALA A 32 -9.07 -21.29 -11.01
N GLU A 33 -8.85 -20.26 -11.82
CA GLU A 33 -8.42 -20.36 -13.23
C GLU A 33 -6.88 -20.43 -13.39
N GLY A 34 -6.10 -20.36 -12.32
CA GLY A 34 -4.62 -20.33 -12.37
C GLY A 34 -4.05 -19.04 -12.96
N LYS A 35 -4.78 -17.93 -12.86
CA LYS A 35 -4.38 -16.62 -13.37
C LYS A 35 -3.91 -15.68 -12.26
N MET A 36 -3.05 -14.76 -12.62
CA MET A 36 -2.68 -13.63 -11.77
C MET A 36 -3.82 -12.58 -11.73
N SER A 37 -3.83 -11.80 -10.66
CA SER A 37 -4.77 -10.69 -10.44
C SER A 37 -4.05 -9.37 -10.47
N ALA A 38 -4.54 -8.40 -11.23
CA ALA A 38 -4.03 -7.04 -11.28
C ALA A 38 -5.07 -6.05 -10.76
N MET A 39 -4.73 -5.26 -9.74
CA MET A 39 -5.56 -4.18 -9.24
C MET A 39 -5.04 -2.84 -9.80
N LEU A 40 -5.93 -2.09 -10.45
CA LEU A 40 -5.60 -0.73 -10.89
C LEU A 40 -5.63 0.20 -9.68
N THR A 41 -4.50 0.86 -9.43
CA THR A 41 -4.33 1.81 -8.33
C THR A 41 -3.87 3.17 -8.85
N VAL A 42 -4.03 4.21 -8.05
CA VAL A 42 -3.56 5.57 -8.36
C VAL A 42 -2.67 6.04 -7.23
N GLU A 43 -1.41 6.30 -7.52
CA GLU A 43 -0.51 7.00 -6.61
C GLU A 43 -0.58 8.49 -6.89
N ASP A 44 -0.93 9.27 -5.87
CA ASP A 44 -1.25 10.69 -5.86
C ASP A 44 -2.69 11.05 -6.31
N GLY A 45 -3.44 11.63 -5.38
CA GLY A 45 -4.80 12.11 -5.62
C GLY A 45 -4.93 13.40 -6.46
N VAL A 46 -3.83 13.91 -7.02
CA VAL A 46 -3.81 15.11 -7.90
C VAL A 46 -4.88 15.04 -9.00
N PRO A 47 -5.11 13.92 -9.70
CA PRO A 47 -6.10 13.86 -10.77
C PRO A 47 -7.54 14.10 -10.32
N LEU A 48 -7.85 14.08 -9.03
CA LEU A 48 -9.19 14.41 -8.52
C LEU A 48 -9.53 15.90 -8.68
N GLU A 49 -8.53 16.79 -8.65
CA GLU A 49 -8.69 18.25 -8.84
C GLU A 49 -9.82 18.88 -8.01
N GLY A 50 -10.08 18.34 -6.80
CA GLY A 50 -11.14 18.84 -5.92
C GLY A 50 -12.57 18.51 -6.37
N LYS A 51 -12.78 17.44 -7.16
CA LYS A 51 -14.08 17.05 -7.73
C LYS A 51 -14.39 15.58 -7.43
N LEU A 52 -15.48 15.30 -6.73
CA LEU A 52 -15.92 13.94 -6.40
C LEU A 52 -16.32 13.15 -7.66
N GLU A 53 -16.83 13.81 -8.69
CA GLU A 53 -17.20 13.15 -9.95
C GLU A 53 -16.01 12.47 -10.61
N ARG A 54 -14.79 12.96 -10.39
CA ARG A 54 -13.57 12.32 -10.88
C ARG A 54 -13.24 11.06 -10.10
N LEU A 55 -13.55 11.03 -8.80
CA LEU A 55 -13.42 9.83 -7.99
C LEU A 55 -14.38 8.73 -8.47
N ASP A 56 -15.64 9.08 -8.75
CA ASP A 56 -16.62 8.17 -9.33
C ASP A 56 -16.18 7.64 -10.70
N ALA A 57 -15.60 8.51 -11.53
CA ALA A 57 -15.06 8.11 -12.84
C ALA A 57 -13.86 7.14 -12.70
N MET A 58 -12.96 7.37 -11.73
CA MET A 58 -11.85 6.45 -11.43
C MET A 58 -12.37 5.09 -10.95
N TYR A 59 -13.36 5.08 -10.06
CA TYR A 59 -14.01 3.84 -9.63
C TYR A 59 -14.64 3.07 -10.80
N ALA A 60 -15.37 3.76 -11.67
CA ALA A 60 -15.98 3.16 -12.86
C ALA A 60 -14.91 2.56 -13.80
N ARG A 61 -13.72 3.20 -13.90
CA ARG A 61 -12.56 2.69 -14.64
C ARG A 61 -11.96 1.43 -14.02
N GLY A 62 -12.24 1.17 -12.75
CA GLY A 62 -11.74 0.01 -12.01
C GLY A 62 -10.64 0.30 -11.01
N VAL A 63 -10.37 1.57 -10.69
CA VAL A 63 -9.46 1.93 -9.59
C VAL A 63 -10.04 1.46 -8.27
N ARG A 64 -9.22 0.80 -7.44
CA ARG A 64 -9.63 0.26 -6.13
C ARG A 64 -8.73 0.67 -4.97
N LEU A 65 -7.65 1.41 -5.23
CA LEU A 65 -6.81 2.00 -4.21
C LEU A 65 -6.32 3.36 -4.70
N ILE A 66 -6.26 4.35 -3.80
CA ILE A 66 -5.70 5.68 -4.09
C ILE A 66 -4.79 6.09 -2.94
N THR A 67 -3.51 6.33 -3.25
CA THR A 67 -2.58 7.03 -2.38
C THR A 67 -2.94 8.51 -2.38
N LEU A 68 -3.32 9.05 -1.22
CA LEU A 68 -3.98 10.37 -1.17
C LEU A 68 -3.06 11.52 -1.56
N THR A 69 -1.79 11.44 -1.19
CA THR A 69 -0.77 12.45 -1.56
C THR A 69 0.50 11.74 -2.00
N TRP A 70 1.29 12.39 -2.84
CA TRP A 70 2.67 11.99 -3.11
C TRP A 70 3.64 12.98 -2.44
N ASN A 71 4.59 13.56 -3.16
CA ASN A 71 5.61 14.46 -2.60
C ASN A 71 5.21 15.94 -2.60
N HIS A 72 4.00 16.26 -3.03
CA HIS A 72 3.46 17.61 -3.14
C HIS A 72 2.06 17.71 -2.54
N GLU A 73 1.73 18.93 -2.06
CA GLU A 73 0.37 19.26 -1.67
C GLU A 73 -0.59 19.13 -2.85
N ASN A 74 -1.77 18.58 -2.60
CA ASN A 74 -2.85 18.49 -3.58
C ASN A 74 -4.20 18.90 -2.98
N SER A 75 -5.30 18.62 -3.68
CA SER A 75 -6.65 18.97 -3.21
C SER A 75 -7.10 18.19 -1.96
N LEU A 76 -6.50 17.00 -1.69
CA LEU A 76 -6.86 16.13 -0.59
C LEU A 76 -6.12 16.48 0.71
N GLY A 77 -4.85 16.87 0.63
CA GLY A 77 -4.03 17.05 1.81
C GLY A 77 -2.58 17.42 1.52
N PHE A 78 -1.74 17.06 2.45
CA PHE A 78 -0.33 17.44 2.48
C PHE A 78 0.58 16.22 2.59
N PRO A 79 1.77 16.26 1.97
CA PRO A 79 2.74 15.18 2.07
C PRO A 79 3.57 15.31 3.35
N ASN A 80 4.07 14.18 3.81
CA ASN A 80 4.97 14.09 4.95
C ASN A 80 6.27 14.88 4.73
N LYS A 81 6.79 14.87 3.50
CA LYS A 81 8.06 15.49 3.13
C LYS A 81 8.14 16.99 3.46
N THR A 82 7.04 17.74 3.32
CA THR A 82 7.07 19.21 3.38
C THR A 82 6.14 19.81 4.44
N ALA A 83 5.13 19.07 4.91
CA ALA A 83 4.12 19.57 5.84
C ALA A 83 3.57 18.46 6.75
N PRO A 84 4.41 17.85 7.61
CA PRO A 84 4.01 16.70 8.43
C PRO A 84 2.91 17.01 9.45
N ASP A 85 2.77 18.27 9.83
CA ASP A 85 1.84 18.79 10.82
C ASP A 85 0.45 19.18 10.26
N LYS A 86 0.26 19.14 8.92
CA LYS A 86 -0.99 19.50 8.27
C LYS A 86 -1.79 18.26 7.87
N GLY A 87 -3.04 18.18 8.30
CA GLY A 87 -3.96 17.07 8.04
C GLY A 87 -4.65 17.12 6.67
N LEU A 88 -5.71 16.33 6.54
CA LEU A 88 -6.57 16.35 5.36
C LEU A 88 -7.24 17.72 5.19
N LYS A 89 -7.37 18.16 3.96
CA LYS A 89 -8.21 19.31 3.61
C LYS A 89 -9.71 18.93 3.69
N PRO A 90 -10.64 19.91 3.74
CA PRO A 90 -12.06 19.61 3.74
C PRO A 90 -12.47 18.66 2.60
N PHE A 91 -12.01 18.91 1.38
CA PHE A 91 -12.24 18.02 0.25
C PHE A 91 -11.62 16.61 0.46
N GLY A 92 -10.49 16.51 1.13
CA GLY A 92 -9.87 15.22 1.45
C GLY A 92 -10.74 14.37 2.38
N ILE A 93 -11.44 15.00 3.34
CA ILE A 93 -12.39 14.31 4.23
C ILE A 93 -13.63 13.85 3.44
N GLU A 94 -14.16 14.69 2.55
CA GLU A 94 -15.28 14.31 1.67
C GLU A 94 -14.90 13.16 0.73
N ALA A 95 -13.73 13.26 0.09
CA ALA A 95 -13.22 12.21 -0.79
C ALA A 95 -13.01 10.89 -0.05
N LEU A 96 -12.44 10.92 1.18
CA LEU A 96 -12.29 9.72 2.01
C LEU A 96 -13.64 9.08 2.33
N ALA A 97 -14.65 9.88 2.68
CA ALA A 97 -15.99 9.35 2.91
C ALA A 97 -16.55 8.66 1.65
N ARG A 98 -16.40 9.30 0.49
CA ARG A 98 -16.83 8.73 -0.78
C ARG A 98 -16.04 7.47 -1.17
N MET A 99 -14.72 7.44 -0.92
CA MET A 99 -13.90 6.23 -1.12
C MET A 99 -14.41 5.07 -0.27
N ASN A 100 -14.76 5.30 1.00
CA ASN A 100 -15.32 4.27 1.88
C ASN A 100 -16.66 3.72 1.36
N GLU A 101 -17.53 4.59 0.80
CA GLU A 101 -18.81 4.19 0.18
C GLU A 101 -18.60 3.33 -1.06
N LEU A 102 -17.68 3.74 -1.93
CA LEU A 102 -17.37 3.04 -3.19
C LEU A 102 -16.57 1.75 -2.98
N GLY A 103 -15.88 1.58 -1.85
CA GLY A 103 -14.95 0.49 -1.65
C GLY A 103 -13.58 0.76 -2.29
N ILE A 104 -13.16 2.02 -2.40
CA ILE A 104 -11.78 2.38 -2.77
C ILE A 104 -10.94 2.41 -1.49
N ILE A 105 -9.85 1.66 -1.47
CA ILE A 105 -8.90 1.61 -0.35
C ILE A 105 -8.13 2.93 -0.29
N ALA A 106 -8.16 3.59 0.87
CA ALA A 106 -7.31 4.75 1.10
C ALA A 106 -5.90 4.31 1.49
N ASP A 107 -4.89 4.95 0.90
CA ASP A 107 -3.49 4.68 1.18
C ASP A 107 -2.82 5.93 1.78
N SER A 108 -2.15 5.72 2.92
CA SER A 108 -1.45 6.74 3.69
C SER A 108 0.03 6.90 3.34
N SER A 109 0.56 6.09 2.45
CA SER A 109 1.96 6.25 2.00
C SER A 109 2.16 7.67 1.45
N HIS A 110 3.31 8.29 1.74
CA HIS A 110 3.64 9.70 1.45
C HIS A 110 2.84 10.76 2.24
N MET A 111 1.74 10.39 2.90
CA MET A 111 0.89 11.33 3.60
C MET A 111 1.58 11.92 4.84
N SER A 112 1.23 13.16 5.18
CA SER A 112 1.66 13.81 6.43
C SER A 112 1.26 13.00 7.67
N ASP A 113 2.02 13.14 8.75
CA ASP A 113 1.71 12.49 10.03
C ASP A 113 0.30 12.90 10.52
N ALA A 114 -0.04 14.19 10.43
CA ALA A 114 -1.39 14.67 10.77
C ALA A 114 -2.47 14.08 9.86
N GLY A 115 -2.21 13.93 8.56
CA GLY A 115 -3.12 13.28 7.62
C GLY A 115 -3.33 11.80 7.92
N PHE A 116 -2.29 11.09 8.34
CA PHE A 116 -2.43 9.71 8.81
C PHE A 116 -3.41 9.62 10.00
N TRP A 117 -3.27 10.52 10.98
CA TRP A 117 -4.19 10.54 12.13
C TRP A 117 -5.62 10.95 11.74
N ASP A 118 -5.78 11.77 10.69
CA ASP A 118 -7.10 12.04 10.11
C ASP A 118 -7.70 10.79 9.48
N LEU A 119 -6.92 9.93 8.79
CA LEU A 119 -7.40 8.63 8.32
C LEU A 119 -7.84 7.74 9.47
N VAL A 120 -7.07 7.66 10.55
CA VAL A 120 -7.47 6.93 11.77
C VAL A 120 -8.80 7.43 12.30
N LYS A 121 -9.02 8.74 12.29
CA LYS A 121 -10.24 9.39 12.81
C LYS A 121 -11.45 9.21 11.90
N TYR A 122 -11.29 9.43 10.60
CA TYR A 122 -12.42 9.58 9.68
C TYR A 122 -12.71 8.35 8.83
N SER A 123 -11.73 7.45 8.58
CA SER A 123 -11.98 6.25 7.78
C SER A 123 -12.94 5.30 8.49
N LYS A 124 -13.94 4.82 7.74
CA LYS A 124 -14.94 3.82 8.16
C LYS A 124 -14.56 2.41 7.72
N LYS A 125 -13.61 2.27 6.81
CA LYS A 125 -13.06 1.02 6.30
C LYS A 125 -11.59 0.92 6.72
N PRO A 126 -10.97 -0.25 6.70
CA PRO A 126 -9.53 -0.37 6.78
C PRO A 126 -8.86 0.53 5.74
N PHE A 127 -7.70 1.09 6.09
CA PHE A 127 -6.83 1.80 5.16
C PHE A 127 -5.42 1.21 5.22
N VAL A 128 -4.57 1.53 4.30
CA VAL A 128 -3.23 0.96 4.22
C VAL A 128 -2.14 2.04 4.27
N ALA A 129 -0.91 1.62 4.55
CA ALA A 129 0.31 2.28 4.13
C ALA A 129 0.96 1.33 3.13
N SER A 130 0.67 1.51 1.84
CA SER A 130 1.00 0.52 0.80
C SER A 130 2.49 0.20 0.71
N HIS A 131 3.37 1.18 1.07
CA HIS A 131 4.83 1.05 1.00
C HIS A 131 5.52 1.96 2.04
N SER A 132 5.49 1.53 3.32
CA SER A 132 6.07 2.28 4.45
C SER A 132 6.60 1.32 5.52
N ASP A 133 7.80 1.62 6.05
CA ASP A 133 8.50 0.77 7.00
C ASP A 133 8.41 1.29 8.45
N ALA A 134 9.22 0.75 9.35
CA ALA A 134 9.25 1.11 10.76
C ALA A 134 10.23 2.25 11.05
N LYS A 135 9.73 3.38 11.54
CA LYS A 135 10.54 4.58 11.88
C LYS A 135 11.50 4.33 13.03
N ALA A 136 11.18 3.40 13.92
CA ALA A 136 12.06 3.02 15.03
C ALA A 136 13.37 2.38 14.56
N LEU A 137 13.39 1.75 13.38
CA LEU A 137 14.58 1.12 12.81
C LEU A 137 15.33 2.02 11.83
N CYS A 138 14.63 2.89 11.11
CA CYS A 138 15.20 3.88 10.22
C CYS A 138 14.38 5.18 10.33
N ASN A 139 14.95 6.19 10.95
CA ASN A 139 14.25 7.43 11.31
C ASN A 139 14.13 8.40 10.12
N ILE A 140 13.31 7.99 9.13
CA ILE A 140 12.99 8.81 7.97
C ILE A 140 11.50 9.18 7.96
N TYR A 141 11.16 10.32 7.34
CA TYR A 141 9.79 10.84 7.28
C TYR A 141 8.80 9.87 6.57
N ARG A 142 9.29 8.97 5.71
CA ARG A 142 8.46 7.99 4.97
C ARG A 142 7.98 6.83 5.84
N ASN A 143 8.62 6.57 6.97
CA ASN A 143 8.35 5.44 7.85
C ASN A 143 7.33 5.78 8.94
N LEU A 144 6.58 4.76 9.38
CA LEU A 144 5.57 4.87 10.41
C LEU A 144 6.18 4.74 11.80
N THR A 145 5.71 5.56 12.73
CA THR A 145 6.03 5.39 14.17
C THR A 145 5.33 4.16 14.74
N ASP A 146 5.82 3.66 15.87
CA ASP A 146 5.18 2.52 16.56
C ASP A 146 3.71 2.81 16.93
N ASP A 147 3.39 4.05 17.28
CA ASP A 147 2.01 4.44 17.57
C ASP A 147 1.13 4.46 16.30
N MET A 148 1.67 4.87 15.16
CA MET A 148 0.99 4.77 13.89
C MET A 148 0.77 3.31 13.47
N LEU A 149 1.76 2.43 13.68
CA LEU A 149 1.62 1.00 13.41
C LEU A 149 0.50 0.38 14.26
N ARG A 150 0.44 0.68 15.56
CA ARG A 150 -0.65 0.23 16.45
C ARG A 150 -2.02 0.78 16.03
N ALA A 151 -2.07 2.05 15.63
CA ALA A 151 -3.30 2.68 15.16
C ALA A 151 -3.79 2.06 13.85
N LEU A 152 -2.87 1.79 12.88
CA LEU A 152 -3.17 1.12 11.63
C LEU A 152 -3.74 -0.29 11.88
N ALA A 153 -3.10 -1.07 12.76
CA ALA A 153 -3.58 -2.39 13.20
C ALA A 153 -4.99 -2.31 13.79
N SER A 154 -5.26 -1.32 14.66
CA SER A 154 -6.58 -1.15 15.29
C SER A 154 -7.70 -0.86 14.29
N LYS A 155 -7.36 -0.35 13.11
CA LYS A 155 -8.28 -0.11 11.98
C LYS A 155 -8.36 -1.30 11.02
N GLY A 156 -7.69 -2.41 11.33
CA GLY A 156 -7.61 -3.57 10.45
C GLY A 156 -6.75 -3.35 9.19
N GLY A 157 -5.94 -2.31 9.18
CA GLY A 157 -5.07 -1.97 8.06
C GLY A 157 -3.78 -2.79 8.01
N VAL A 158 -2.99 -2.56 6.97
CA VAL A 158 -1.66 -3.16 6.78
C VAL A 158 -0.65 -2.11 6.33
N THR A 159 0.62 -2.33 6.66
CA THR A 159 1.73 -1.62 6.03
C THR A 159 2.53 -2.57 5.15
N GLY A 160 2.77 -2.18 3.90
CA GLY A 160 3.63 -2.90 2.97
C GLY A 160 5.09 -2.52 3.17
N LEU A 161 5.97 -3.51 3.33
CA LEU A 161 7.41 -3.29 3.39
C LEU A 161 7.88 -2.66 2.08
N ASN A 162 8.42 -1.45 2.16
CA ASN A 162 9.05 -0.79 1.01
C ASN A 162 10.47 -1.32 0.83
N PHE A 163 10.89 -1.53 -0.41
CA PHE A 163 12.22 -2.09 -0.70
C PHE A 163 13.27 -0.99 -0.96
N GLU A 164 12.95 0.28 -0.79
CA GLU A 164 13.93 1.36 -0.89
C GLU A 164 14.92 1.30 0.27
N ALA A 165 16.19 1.13 -0.05
CA ALA A 165 17.26 0.95 0.92
C ALA A 165 17.31 2.06 1.98
N ALA A 166 17.12 3.32 1.56
CA ALA A 166 17.14 4.48 2.45
C ALA A 166 16.00 4.50 3.49
N PHE A 167 14.96 3.66 3.33
CA PHE A 167 13.86 3.53 4.29
C PHE A 167 14.10 2.39 5.29
N LEU A 168 15.04 1.50 4.98
CA LEU A 168 15.37 0.33 5.80
C LEU A 168 16.63 0.56 6.66
N VAL A 169 17.64 1.17 6.07
CA VAL A 169 18.93 1.44 6.72
C VAL A 169 19.46 2.81 6.30
N GLU A 170 19.92 3.60 7.27
CA GLU A 170 20.51 4.91 6.97
C GLU A 170 21.82 4.77 6.15
N HIS A 171 22.01 5.72 5.23
CA HIS A 171 23.26 5.87 4.46
C HIS A 171 23.63 4.69 3.55
N THR A 172 22.64 3.94 3.04
CA THR A 172 22.86 2.88 2.04
C THR A 172 21.93 3.06 0.84
N ASN A 173 22.32 2.51 -0.31
CA ASN A 173 21.46 2.33 -1.49
C ASN A 173 21.33 0.84 -1.86
N TYR A 174 21.66 -0.07 -0.94
CA TYR A 174 21.58 -1.51 -1.14
C TYR A 174 20.62 -2.14 -0.13
N THR A 175 19.58 -2.77 -0.62
CA THR A 175 18.57 -3.46 0.19
C THR A 175 18.91 -4.93 0.31
N ARG A 176 19.01 -5.41 1.55
CA ARG A 176 19.21 -6.83 1.87
C ARG A 176 17.89 -7.44 2.31
N VAL A 177 17.74 -8.73 2.06
CA VAL A 177 16.62 -9.53 2.60
C VAL A 177 16.56 -9.43 4.13
N GLU A 178 17.71 -9.46 4.82
CA GLU A 178 17.75 -9.36 6.28
C GLU A 178 17.20 -8.03 6.83
N ASP A 179 17.37 -6.92 6.09
CA ASP A 179 16.83 -5.61 6.49
C ASP A 179 15.31 -5.58 6.39
N LEU A 180 14.76 -6.14 5.32
CA LEU A 180 13.31 -6.32 5.15
C LEU A 180 12.72 -7.21 6.25
N VAL A 181 13.36 -8.34 6.54
CA VAL A 181 12.94 -9.26 7.60
C VAL A 181 12.98 -8.60 8.99
N ARG A 182 13.98 -7.76 9.25
CA ARG A 182 14.10 -7.00 10.49
C ARG A 182 12.94 -6.00 10.67
N HIS A 183 12.57 -5.28 9.59
CA HIS A 183 11.42 -4.39 9.62
C HIS A 183 10.10 -5.15 9.78
N ALA A 184 9.92 -6.27 9.07
CA ALA A 184 8.77 -7.15 9.22
C ALA A 184 8.61 -7.63 10.67
N ARG A 185 9.72 -8.07 11.31
CA ARG A 185 9.71 -8.53 12.69
C ARG A 185 9.32 -7.42 13.66
N HIS A 186 9.92 -6.22 13.53
CA HIS A 186 9.58 -5.08 14.37
C HIS A 186 8.10 -4.69 14.25
N ILE A 187 7.58 -4.59 13.03
CA ILE A 187 6.16 -4.27 12.80
C ILE A 187 5.26 -5.31 13.43
N ALA A 188 5.59 -6.60 13.26
CA ALA A 188 4.83 -7.70 13.86
C ALA A 188 4.87 -7.67 15.40
N ASP A 189 6.03 -7.34 16.01
CA ASP A 189 6.17 -7.22 17.47
C ASP A 189 5.37 -6.05 18.05
N VAL A 190 5.27 -4.94 17.30
CA VAL A 190 4.59 -3.71 17.74
C VAL A 190 3.09 -3.77 17.51
N ALA A 191 2.66 -4.29 16.36
CA ALA A 191 1.29 -4.14 15.85
C ALA A 191 0.59 -5.46 15.48
N GLY A 192 1.29 -6.59 15.61
CA GLY A 192 0.80 -7.91 15.20
C GLY A 192 1.19 -8.26 13.78
N VAL A 193 1.39 -9.55 13.51
CA VAL A 193 1.79 -10.06 12.19
C VAL A 193 0.75 -9.73 11.11
N GLU A 194 -0.51 -9.61 11.49
CA GLU A 194 -1.63 -9.24 10.61
C GLU A 194 -1.49 -7.83 10.00
N THR A 195 -0.56 -7.02 10.51
CA THR A 195 -0.31 -5.66 10.02
C THR A 195 0.78 -5.61 8.94
N VAL A 196 1.56 -6.68 8.80
CA VAL A 196 2.69 -6.75 7.86
C VAL A 196 2.23 -7.23 6.48
N ALA A 197 2.63 -6.53 5.42
CA ALA A 197 2.41 -6.93 4.02
C ALA A 197 3.66 -6.64 3.18
N LEU A 198 3.64 -6.97 1.89
CA LEU A 198 4.68 -6.60 0.94
C LEU A 198 4.23 -5.38 0.13
N GLY A 199 5.05 -4.36 0.07
CA GLY A 199 4.82 -3.11 -0.65
C GLY A 199 6.07 -2.69 -1.40
N SER A 200 6.60 -3.56 -2.23
CA SER A 200 7.92 -3.50 -2.85
C SER A 200 8.32 -2.17 -3.46
N ASP A 201 7.35 -1.46 -4.02
CA ASP A 201 7.60 -0.23 -4.77
C ASP A 201 8.55 -0.46 -5.97
N PHE A 202 8.51 -1.68 -6.56
CA PHE A 202 9.24 -1.97 -7.80
C PHE A 202 8.93 -0.90 -8.84
N ASP A 203 9.93 -0.51 -9.62
CA ASP A 203 9.91 0.56 -10.62
C ASP A 203 9.80 2.00 -10.03
N GLY A 204 9.45 2.18 -8.76
CA GLY A 204 9.38 3.47 -8.06
C GLY A 204 10.62 3.81 -7.22
N ILE A 205 11.49 2.83 -6.96
CA ILE A 205 12.67 2.97 -6.10
C ILE A 205 13.98 3.06 -6.90
N SER A 206 15.02 3.58 -6.20
CA SER A 206 16.36 3.72 -6.80
C SER A 206 17.39 2.78 -6.18
N ALA A 207 17.00 2.00 -5.17
CA ALA A 207 17.89 1.08 -4.48
C ALA A 207 18.33 -0.08 -5.37
N THR A 208 19.55 -0.55 -5.15
CA THR A 208 19.98 -1.87 -5.64
C THR A 208 19.50 -2.94 -4.67
N LEU A 209 18.71 -3.88 -5.15
CA LEU A 209 18.21 -4.98 -4.33
C LEU A 209 19.15 -6.19 -4.36
N GLU A 210 19.18 -6.94 -3.27
CA GLU A 210 19.87 -8.24 -3.22
C GLU A 210 19.29 -9.24 -4.24
N PHE A 211 18.02 -9.10 -4.61
CA PHE A 211 17.34 -9.77 -5.71
C PHE A 211 16.86 -8.77 -6.76
N LYS A 212 16.88 -9.15 -8.02
CA LYS A 212 16.75 -8.22 -9.14
C LYS A 212 15.32 -7.68 -9.34
N ASP A 213 14.32 -8.53 -9.22
CA ASP A 213 12.93 -8.27 -9.55
C ASP A 213 11.98 -9.21 -8.79
N CYS A 214 10.71 -9.24 -9.13
CA CYS A 214 9.71 -10.07 -8.46
C CYS A 214 10.02 -11.59 -8.51
N ALA A 215 10.82 -12.06 -9.46
CA ALA A 215 11.27 -13.46 -9.48
C ALA A 215 12.19 -13.80 -8.30
N GLY A 216 12.76 -12.81 -7.64
CA GLY A 216 13.57 -12.96 -6.43
C GLY A 216 12.78 -12.97 -5.11
N LEU A 217 11.47 -12.74 -5.12
CA LEU A 217 10.64 -12.80 -3.91
C LEU A 217 10.76 -14.09 -3.10
N PRO A 218 11.01 -15.28 -3.69
CA PRO A 218 11.32 -16.48 -2.91
C PRO A 218 12.51 -16.34 -1.96
N MET A 219 13.51 -15.49 -2.26
CA MET A 219 14.62 -15.21 -1.33
C MET A 219 14.11 -14.46 -0.07
N LEU A 220 13.18 -13.53 -0.24
CA LEU A 220 12.56 -12.84 0.88
C LEU A 220 11.71 -13.82 1.71
N GLU A 221 10.95 -14.68 1.07
CA GLU A 221 10.17 -15.74 1.74
C GLU A 221 11.07 -16.69 2.54
N GLU A 222 12.21 -17.13 1.99
CA GLU A 222 13.23 -17.90 2.73
C GLU A 222 13.77 -17.12 3.94
N GLY A 223 13.98 -15.81 3.79
CA GLY A 223 14.41 -14.94 4.88
C GLY A 223 13.37 -14.86 5.99
N LEU A 224 12.10 -14.65 5.62
CA LEU A 224 10.96 -14.59 6.55
C LEU A 224 10.78 -15.93 7.29
N ASN A 225 10.91 -17.07 6.63
CA ASN A 225 10.80 -18.42 7.23
C ASN A 225 11.86 -18.71 8.31
N LYS A 226 12.94 -17.92 8.39
CA LYS A 226 13.92 -18.04 9.49
C LYS A 226 13.47 -17.39 10.79
N VAL A 227 12.45 -16.52 10.74
CA VAL A 227 12.02 -15.65 11.84
C VAL A 227 10.54 -15.81 12.18
N PHE A 228 9.74 -16.23 11.20
CA PHE A 228 8.29 -16.42 11.30
C PHE A 228 7.91 -17.87 11.06
N THR A 229 6.76 -18.28 11.57
CA THR A 229 6.16 -19.58 11.22
C THR A 229 5.63 -19.55 9.78
N ALA A 230 5.50 -20.71 9.13
CA ALA A 230 4.96 -20.80 7.77
C ALA A 230 3.60 -20.08 7.63
N ARG A 231 2.70 -20.20 8.63
CA ARG A 231 1.43 -19.49 8.64
C ARG A 231 1.60 -17.96 8.67
N GLU A 232 2.55 -17.45 9.43
CA GLU A 232 2.82 -16.01 9.49
C GLU A 232 3.43 -15.52 8.19
N VAL A 233 4.28 -16.33 7.55
CA VAL A 233 4.83 -16.02 6.21
C VAL A 233 3.70 -15.93 5.18
N ASP A 234 2.75 -16.86 5.18
CA ASP A 234 1.56 -16.80 4.31
C ASP A 234 0.75 -15.52 4.55
N LEU A 235 0.58 -15.11 5.80
CA LEU A 235 -0.09 -13.84 6.13
C LEU A 235 0.67 -12.63 5.55
N ILE A 236 1.98 -12.55 5.76
CA ILE A 236 2.85 -11.45 5.33
C ILE A 236 2.88 -11.35 3.80
N THR A 237 3.04 -12.46 3.12
CA THR A 237 3.25 -12.50 1.66
C THR A 237 1.97 -12.20 0.87
N HIS A 238 0.80 -12.58 1.38
CA HIS A 238 -0.47 -12.37 0.66
C HIS A 238 -1.71 -12.26 1.57
N GLY A 239 -1.81 -13.04 2.64
CA GLY A 239 -3.06 -13.17 3.41
C GLY A 239 -3.56 -11.85 3.99
N ASN A 240 -2.66 -11.02 4.53
CA ASN A 240 -3.02 -9.73 5.13
C ASN A 240 -3.53 -8.72 4.09
N ALA A 241 -2.88 -8.64 2.93
CA ALA A 241 -3.33 -7.79 1.83
C ALA A 241 -4.69 -8.25 1.29
N LEU A 242 -4.87 -9.57 1.09
CA LEU A 242 -6.15 -10.15 0.65
C LEU A 242 -7.28 -9.87 1.64
N ARG A 243 -7.02 -9.92 2.95
CA ARG A 243 -8.00 -9.56 3.98
C ARG A 243 -8.47 -8.11 3.84
N VAL A 244 -7.55 -7.16 3.74
CA VAL A 244 -7.91 -5.73 3.57
C VAL A 244 -8.67 -5.51 2.27
N ILE A 245 -8.26 -6.14 1.17
CA ILE A 245 -8.97 -6.08 -0.10
C ILE A 245 -10.40 -6.57 0.07
N LYS A 246 -10.59 -7.74 0.71
CA LYS A 246 -11.92 -8.31 0.97
C LYS A 246 -12.78 -7.38 1.83
N ASP A 247 -12.23 -6.83 2.91
CA ASP A 247 -12.96 -5.95 3.84
C ASP A 247 -13.38 -4.62 3.19
N CYS A 248 -12.64 -4.17 2.18
CA CYS A 248 -12.89 -2.89 1.51
C CYS A 248 -13.75 -3.02 0.26
N ILE A 249 -13.42 -3.96 -0.62
CA ILE A 249 -14.05 -4.05 -1.95
C ILE A 249 -15.02 -5.24 -2.13
N GLY A 250 -15.20 -6.06 -1.10
CA GLY A 250 -16.21 -7.14 -1.05
C GLY A 250 -15.84 -8.40 -1.79
#